data_db0e0b2304e9f82a2fec874d74ec83ac
#
_entry.id   db0e0b2304e9f82a2fec874d74ec83ac
#
_cell.length_a   1.000
_cell.length_b   1.000
_cell.length_c   1.000
_cell.angle_alpha   90.00
_cell.angle_beta   90.00
_cell.angle_gamma   90.00
#
_symmetry.space_group_name_H-M   'P 1'
#
loop_
_entity.id
_entity.type
_entity.pdbx_description
1 polymer ?
#
loop_
_entity_poly.entity_id
_entity_poly.type
_entity_poly.pdbx_seq_one_letter_code
_entity_poly.pdbx_strand_id
1 'polypeptide(L)'
;MKLKNMYDDEPVKEPSINIGKADSVSNPDKSIYKEIDYGFSVKDSIIYIHGDIVLGLLFDFVSKVRTILDNRAEERKNDPITVLINSDGGDVYEALGIIDYIQGLSVKVNVIARGRAMSAAALILACTTGTRASSKMTSIMVHEISTANQGKASDIRANADHLESLEDLTFELLAKHSKMDLDFWRKQARKDFYMTSATALEYGLIDTIL
;
A
#
# COMPACT_ATOMS: atom_id res chain seq x y z
N MET A 1 48.42 -12.47 -39.56
CA MET A 1 48.19 -11.64 -38.38
C MET A 1 46.91 -12.15 -37.70
N LYS A 2 47.05 -13.02 -36.66
CA LYS A 2 45.93 -13.69 -35.98
C LYS A 2 45.39 -12.73 -34.89
N LEU A 3 44.13 -12.38 -34.98
CA LEU A 3 43.42 -11.64 -33.93
C LEU A 3 43.41 -12.48 -32.64
N LYS A 4 44.04 -11.95 -31.60
CA LYS A 4 44.07 -12.52 -30.25
C LYS A 4 42.67 -12.33 -29.64
N ASN A 5 42.07 -13.42 -29.20
CA ASN A 5 40.75 -13.40 -28.50
C ASN A 5 40.87 -12.62 -27.19
N MET A 6 39.99 -11.65 -27.02
CA MET A 6 39.96 -10.67 -25.92
C MET A 6 39.08 -11.15 -24.75
N TYR A 7 38.98 -12.50 -24.56
CA TYR A 7 38.14 -13.13 -23.53
C TYR A 7 38.85 -14.25 -22.76
N ASP A 8 40.18 -14.20 -22.67
CA ASP A 8 40.93 -15.09 -21.76
C ASP A 8 41.26 -14.31 -20.46
N ASP A 9 40.21 -13.87 -19.75
CA ASP A 9 40.37 -13.42 -18.37
C ASP A 9 40.23 -14.63 -17.44
N GLU A 10 41.24 -14.85 -16.61
CA GLU A 10 41.24 -15.86 -15.55
C GLU A 10 39.98 -15.68 -14.67
N PRO A 11 39.38 -16.75 -14.16
CA PRO A 11 38.21 -16.63 -13.29
C PRO A 11 38.58 -15.83 -12.04
N VAL A 12 37.92 -14.70 -11.86
CA VAL A 12 38.02 -13.89 -10.64
C VAL A 12 37.64 -14.79 -9.48
N LYS A 13 38.59 -15.10 -8.59
CA LYS A 13 38.31 -15.80 -7.34
C LYS A 13 37.35 -14.94 -6.53
N GLU A 14 36.12 -15.41 -6.40
CA GLU A 14 35.17 -14.81 -5.45
C GLU A 14 35.82 -14.82 -4.05
N PRO A 15 35.75 -13.70 -3.31
CA PRO A 15 36.21 -13.69 -1.94
C PRO A 15 35.41 -14.71 -1.15
N SER A 16 36.06 -15.74 -0.60
CA SER A 16 35.44 -16.68 0.33
C SER A 16 35.01 -15.90 1.57
N ILE A 17 33.71 -15.55 1.62
CA ILE A 17 33.09 -15.05 2.85
C ILE A 17 33.10 -16.22 3.82
N ASN A 18 33.99 -16.15 4.79
CA ASN A 18 34.03 -17.10 5.90
C ASN A 18 32.81 -16.79 6.80
N ILE A 19 31.66 -17.38 6.43
CA ILE A 19 30.50 -17.40 7.30
C ILE A 19 30.91 -18.32 8.45
N GLY A 20 31.38 -17.72 9.54
CA GLY A 20 31.68 -18.46 10.77
C GLY A 20 30.55 -19.45 11.00
N LYS A 21 30.89 -20.72 11.36
CA LYS A 21 29.91 -21.73 11.73
C LYS A 21 28.92 -21.05 12.67
N ALA A 22 27.68 -20.85 12.20
CA ALA A 22 26.60 -20.45 13.07
C ALA A 22 26.52 -21.49 14.16
N ASP A 23 26.91 -21.11 15.35
CA ASP A 23 26.60 -21.88 16.54
C ASP A 23 25.12 -22.22 16.42
N SER A 24 24.76 -23.48 16.68
CA SER A 24 23.43 -24.02 16.57
C SER A 24 22.39 -23.05 17.18
N VAL A 25 21.91 -22.12 16.37
CA VAL A 25 20.74 -21.31 16.70
C VAL A 25 19.61 -22.33 16.74
N SER A 26 19.23 -22.68 17.95
CA SER A 26 18.07 -23.50 18.23
C SER A 26 16.90 -22.96 17.41
N ASN A 27 16.59 -23.69 16.33
CA ASN A 27 15.40 -23.60 15.51
C ASN A 27 14.88 -22.16 15.35
N PRO A 28 15.34 -21.38 14.35
CA PRO A 28 14.79 -20.05 14.13
C PRO A 28 13.28 -20.25 14.05
N ASP A 29 12.57 -19.52 14.87
CA ASP A 29 11.13 -19.65 14.99
C ASP A 29 10.53 -19.61 13.58
N LYS A 30 9.97 -20.74 13.12
CA LYS A 30 9.41 -20.84 11.76
C LYS A 30 8.34 -19.77 11.50
N SER A 31 7.86 -19.11 12.57
CA SER A 31 6.94 -17.97 12.48
C SER A 31 7.57 -16.77 11.78
N ILE A 32 8.85 -16.45 12.02
CA ILE A 32 9.53 -15.28 11.43
C ILE A 32 9.58 -15.39 9.89
N TYR A 33 9.92 -16.57 9.36
CA TYR A 33 9.93 -16.77 7.92
C TYR A 33 8.53 -16.69 7.32
N LYS A 34 7.52 -17.24 8.00
CA LYS A 34 6.12 -17.12 7.57
C LYS A 34 5.66 -15.65 7.55
N GLU A 35 6.01 -14.86 8.56
CA GLU A 35 5.67 -13.44 8.59
C GLU A 35 6.24 -12.68 7.39
N ILE A 36 7.50 -12.94 7.03
CA ILE A 36 8.15 -12.35 5.85
C ILE A 36 7.47 -12.82 4.56
N ASP A 37 7.24 -14.12 4.40
CA ASP A 37 6.65 -14.71 3.20
C ASP A 37 5.20 -14.23 2.97
N TYR A 38 4.43 -14.05 4.05
CA TYR A 38 3.04 -13.60 3.98
C TYR A 38 2.86 -12.07 4.04
N GLY A 39 3.94 -11.30 4.16
CA GLY A 39 3.92 -9.85 4.11
C GLY A 39 3.25 -9.18 5.32
N PHE A 40 3.48 -9.71 6.54
CA PHE A 40 3.06 -9.07 7.79
C PHE A 40 3.92 -9.54 8.97
N SER A 41 3.92 -8.76 10.06
CA SER A 41 4.58 -9.09 11.33
C SER A 41 3.58 -9.00 12.48
N VAL A 42 3.33 -10.12 13.15
CA VAL A 42 2.50 -10.15 14.37
C VAL A 42 3.20 -9.39 15.50
N LYS A 43 4.49 -9.66 15.70
CA LYS A 43 5.30 -9.04 16.76
C LYS A 43 5.26 -7.52 16.69
N ASP A 44 5.42 -6.96 15.50
CA ASP A 44 5.50 -5.50 15.30
C ASP A 44 4.14 -4.89 14.93
N SER A 45 3.11 -5.73 14.72
CA SER A 45 1.78 -5.33 14.26
C SER A 45 1.83 -4.55 12.94
N ILE A 46 2.61 -5.05 11.98
CA ILE A 46 2.83 -4.45 10.67
C ILE A 46 2.21 -5.32 9.58
N ILE A 47 1.55 -4.69 8.61
CA ILE A 47 1.06 -5.30 7.37
C ILE A 47 1.72 -4.55 6.21
N TYR A 48 2.17 -5.29 5.20
CA TYR A 48 2.75 -4.73 3.99
C TYR A 48 1.73 -4.83 2.84
N ILE A 49 1.44 -3.68 2.20
CA ILE A 49 0.74 -3.60 0.92
C ILE A 49 1.76 -3.11 -0.11
N HIS A 50 2.18 -4.00 -0.99
CA HIS A 50 3.14 -3.66 -2.04
C HIS A 50 2.71 -4.22 -3.39
N GLY A 51 3.07 -3.53 -4.48
CA GLY A 51 2.60 -3.88 -5.82
C GLY A 51 1.15 -3.47 -6.06
N ASP A 52 0.49 -4.13 -7.00
CA ASP A 52 -0.85 -3.78 -7.42
C ASP A 52 -1.91 -4.21 -6.41
N ILE A 53 -2.93 -3.37 -6.24
CA ILE A 53 -4.14 -3.73 -5.50
C ILE A 53 -5.02 -4.57 -6.43
N VAL A 54 -5.07 -5.86 -6.16
CA VAL A 54 -5.76 -6.85 -7.00
C VAL A 54 -6.84 -7.59 -6.24
N LEU A 55 -7.75 -8.23 -6.97
CA LEU A 55 -8.81 -9.07 -6.39
C LEU A 55 -8.26 -10.04 -5.34
N GLY A 56 -8.84 -10.03 -4.16
CA GLY A 56 -8.47 -10.86 -3.01
C GLY A 56 -7.60 -10.17 -1.97
N LEU A 57 -7.08 -8.96 -2.24
CA LEU A 57 -6.26 -8.21 -1.28
C LEU A 57 -7.04 -7.87 -0.01
N LEU A 58 -8.33 -7.52 -0.13
CA LEU A 58 -9.20 -7.28 1.02
C LEU A 58 -9.26 -8.50 1.94
N PHE A 59 -9.48 -9.69 1.37
CA PHE A 59 -9.56 -10.92 2.17
C PHE A 59 -8.23 -11.23 2.86
N ASP A 60 -7.13 -11.07 2.15
CA ASP A 60 -5.77 -11.22 2.67
C ASP A 60 -5.52 -10.21 3.82
N PHE A 61 -5.87 -8.95 3.62
CA PHE A 61 -5.75 -7.89 4.61
C PHE A 61 -6.55 -8.21 5.89
N VAL A 62 -7.82 -8.59 5.74
CA VAL A 62 -8.69 -9.00 6.87
C VAL A 62 -8.07 -10.17 7.64
N SER A 63 -7.55 -11.16 6.94
CA SER A 63 -6.91 -12.34 7.54
C SER A 63 -5.66 -11.95 8.34
N LYS A 64 -4.84 -11.05 7.81
CA LYS A 64 -3.63 -10.53 8.48
C LYS A 64 -3.99 -9.72 9.73
N VAL A 65 -4.97 -8.81 9.63
CA VAL A 65 -5.46 -8.03 10.78
C VAL A 65 -5.95 -8.96 11.89
N ARG A 66 -6.79 -9.93 11.57
CA ARG A 66 -7.29 -10.91 12.55
C ARG A 66 -6.14 -11.69 13.19
N THR A 67 -5.21 -12.18 12.39
CA THR A 67 -4.05 -12.90 12.90
C THR A 67 -3.24 -12.05 13.88
N ILE A 68 -3.03 -10.75 13.57
CA ILE A 68 -2.34 -9.82 14.47
C ILE A 68 -3.15 -9.66 15.77
N LEU A 69 -4.44 -9.38 15.68
CA LEU A 69 -5.29 -9.10 16.85
C LEU A 69 -5.40 -10.32 17.76
N ASP A 70 -5.57 -11.52 17.19
CA ASP A 70 -5.75 -12.78 17.94
C ASP A 70 -4.45 -13.27 18.64
N ASN A 71 -3.28 -12.81 18.16
CA ASN A 71 -1.98 -13.26 18.67
C ASN A 71 -1.19 -12.18 19.40
N ARG A 72 -1.78 -11.02 19.67
CA ARG A 72 -1.14 -9.98 20.48
C ARG A 72 -1.10 -10.36 21.95
N ALA A 73 -0.05 -9.90 22.63
CA ALA A 73 -0.02 -9.89 24.09
C ALA A 73 -1.11 -8.95 24.64
N GLU A 74 -1.70 -9.30 25.79
CA GLU A 74 -2.85 -8.58 26.36
C GLU A 74 -2.55 -7.09 26.60
N GLU A 75 -1.33 -6.77 27.05
CA GLU A 75 -0.87 -5.39 27.24
C GLU A 75 -0.82 -4.56 25.95
N ARG A 76 -0.81 -5.22 24.78
CA ARG A 76 -0.74 -4.60 23.46
C ARG A 76 -2.06 -4.63 22.69
N LYS A 77 -3.12 -5.12 23.26
CA LYS A 77 -4.39 -5.34 22.55
C LYS A 77 -4.98 -4.09 21.91
N ASN A 78 -4.69 -2.92 22.48
CA ASN A 78 -5.15 -1.61 21.98
C ASN A 78 -4.11 -0.88 21.12
N ASP A 79 -2.91 -1.45 20.93
CA ASP A 79 -1.88 -0.83 20.08
C ASP A 79 -2.40 -0.70 18.64
N PRO A 80 -2.02 0.37 17.94
CA PRO A 80 -2.38 0.50 16.53
C PRO A 80 -1.71 -0.59 15.67
N ILE A 81 -2.36 -0.93 14.57
CA ILE A 81 -1.74 -1.67 13.46
C ILE A 81 -1.07 -0.65 12.54
N THR A 82 0.08 -0.99 11.98
CA THR A 82 0.76 -0.16 10.99
C THR A 82 0.74 -0.85 9.64
N VAL A 83 0.22 -0.17 8.62
CA VAL A 83 0.29 -0.59 7.23
C VAL A 83 1.42 0.17 6.54
N LEU A 84 2.39 -0.56 6.00
CA LEU A 84 3.41 0.00 5.11
C LEU A 84 2.95 -0.19 3.67
N ILE A 85 2.74 0.93 2.95
CA ILE A 85 2.22 0.89 1.58
C ILE A 85 3.26 1.38 0.56
N ASN A 86 3.42 0.60 -0.52
CA ASN A 86 4.21 0.93 -1.71
C ASN A 86 3.51 0.35 -2.94
N SER A 87 2.58 1.09 -3.53
CA SER A 87 1.66 0.59 -4.55
C SER A 87 1.31 1.66 -5.58
N ASP A 88 1.17 1.23 -6.82
CA ASP A 88 0.63 2.06 -7.91
C ASP A 88 -0.92 2.14 -7.86
N GLY A 89 -1.56 1.41 -6.95
CA GLY A 89 -3.01 1.32 -6.87
C GLY A 89 -3.55 0.06 -7.54
N GLY A 90 -4.76 0.14 -8.09
CA GLY A 90 -5.43 -0.97 -8.77
C GLY A 90 -6.91 -1.01 -8.48
N ASP A 91 -7.45 -2.16 -8.06
CA ASP A 91 -8.87 -2.39 -7.87
C ASP A 91 -9.45 -1.48 -6.76
N VAL A 92 -10.37 -0.60 -7.16
CA VAL A 92 -11.01 0.36 -6.26
C VAL A 92 -11.93 -0.30 -5.25
N TYR A 93 -12.58 -1.42 -5.60
CA TYR A 93 -13.47 -2.14 -4.69
C TYR A 93 -12.69 -2.79 -3.55
N GLU A 94 -11.54 -3.36 -3.86
CA GLU A 94 -10.62 -3.90 -2.85
C GLU A 94 -10.14 -2.79 -1.89
N ALA A 95 -9.78 -1.63 -2.43
CA ALA A 95 -9.38 -0.49 -1.61
C ALA A 95 -10.51 0.04 -0.73
N LEU A 96 -11.71 0.22 -1.28
CA LEU A 96 -12.89 0.65 -0.52
C LEU A 96 -13.27 -0.35 0.57
N GLY A 97 -13.19 -1.66 0.27
CA GLY A 97 -13.42 -2.71 1.26
C GLY A 97 -12.39 -2.67 2.40
N ILE A 98 -11.11 -2.43 2.08
CA ILE A 98 -10.06 -2.25 3.10
C ILE A 98 -10.33 -1.01 3.96
N ILE A 99 -10.70 0.12 3.35
CA ILE A 99 -11.04 1.36 4.06
C ILE A 99 -12.23 1.14 5.01
N ASP A 100 -13.30 0.53 4.52
CA ASP A 100 -14.50 0.22 5.32
C ASP A 100 -14.14 -0.69 6.50
N TYR A 101 -13.36 -1.74 6.25
CA TYR A 101 -12.89 -2.65 7.30
C TYR A 101 -12.03 -1.93 8.34
N ILE A 102 -11.08 -1.07 7.93
CA ILE A 102 -10.26 -0.26 8.83
C ILE A 102 -11.13 0.65 9.71
N GLN A 103 -12.15 1.26 9.14
CA GLN A 103 -13.05 2.15 9.88
C GLN A 103 -13.94 1.43 10.90
N GLY A 104 -14.21 0.14 10.69
CA GLY A 104 -14.95 -0.71 11.62
C GLY A 104 -14.12 -1.30 12.77
N LEU A 105 -12.78 -1.16 12.74
CA LEU A 105 -11.92 -1.71 13.78
C LEU A 105 -11.97 -0.91 15.09
N SER A 106 -11.88 -1.58 16.21
CA SER A 106 -11.74 -0.96 17.54
C SER A 106 -10.35 -0.35 17.78
N VAL A 107 -9.33 -0.82 17.06
CA VAL A 107 -7.96 -0.31 17.14
C VAL A 107 -7.69 0.65 15.99
N LYS A 108 -6.79 1.60 16.21
CA LYS A 108 -6.35 2.51 15.15
C LYS A 108 -5.46 1.79 14.14
N VAL A 109 -5.54 2.22 12.89
CA VAL A 109 -4.65 1.76 11.83
C VAL A 109 -3.84 2.95 11.32
N ASN A 110 -2.53 2.90 11.46
CA ASN A 110 -1.61 3.87 10.86
C ASN A 110 -1.25 3.41 9.44
N VAL A 111 -1.14 4.33 8.49
CA VAL A 111 -0.64 4.02 7.15
C VAL A 111 0.59 4.87 6.85
N ILE A 112 1.67 4.21 6.45
CA ILE A 112 2.94 4.85 6.11
C ILE A 112 3.27 4.52 4.65
N ALA A 113 3.28 5.53 3.80
CA ALA A 113 3.67 5.37 2.41
C ALA A 113 5.20 5.47 2.24
N ARG A 114 5.78 4.51 1.51
CA ARG A 114 7.20 4.50 1.15
C ARG A 114 7.35 4.20 -0.33
N GLY A 115 8.09 5.07 -1.04
CA GLY A 115 8.23 4.98 -2.49
C GLY A 115 7.03 5.59 -3.21
N ARG A 116 5.87 4.94 -3.17
CA ARG A 116 4.67 5.44 -3.84
C ARG A 116 3.37 5.03 -3.12
N ALA A 117 2.36 5.89 -3.25
CA ALA A 117 0.97 5.57 -2.92
C ALA A 117 0.10 6.26 -3.98
N MET A 118 -0.35 5.51 -4.98
CA MET A 118 -1.04 6.07 -6.13
C MET A 118 -2.45 5.51 -6.26
N SER A 119 -3.39 6.31 -6.81
CA SER A 119 -4.76 5.87 -7.12
C SER A 119 -5.44 5.23 -5.89
N ALA A 120 -5.92 4.00 -5.98
CA ALA A 120 -6.53 3.24 -4.88
C ALA A 120 -5.66 3.17 -3.60
N ALA A 121 -4.32 3.13 -3.75
CA ALA A 121 -3.40 3.15 -2.61
C ALA A 121 -3.36 4.52 -1.89
N ALA A 122 -3.54 5.62 -2.63
CA ALA A 122 -3.65 6.95 -2.03
C ALA A 122 -4.95 7.10 -1.23
N LEU A 123 -6.04 6.45 -1.64
CA LEU A 123 -7.30 6.40 -0.88
C LEU A 123 -7.11 5.67 0.46
N ILE A 124 -6.46 4.50 0.46
CA ILE A 124 -6.17 3.75 1.70
C ILE A 124 -5.32 4.60 2.64
N LEU A 125 -4.28 5.30 2.12
CA LEU A 125 -3.45 6.21 2.90
C LEU A 125 -4.28 7.33 3.53
N ALA A 126 -5.11 8.01 2.73
CA ALA A 126 -5.89 9.17 3.16
C ALA A 126 -7.00 8.81 4.17
N CYS A 127 -7.64 7.65 4.01
CA CYS A 127 -8.87 7.27 4.72
C CYS A 127 -8.65 6.39 5.95
N THR A 128 -7.40 6.22 6.40
CA THR A 128 -7.11 5.43 7.61
C THR A 128 -7.58 6.10 8.89
N THR A 129 -7.68 5.33 9.99
CA THR A 129 -8.19 5.82 11.28
C THR A 129 -7.10 6.32 12.23
N GLY A 130 -5.83 5.97 11.97
CA GLY A 130 -4.66 6.40 12.72
C GLY A 130 -3.86 7.48 11.99
N THR A 131 -2.55 7.49 12.22
CA THR A 131 -1.61 8.43 11.60
C THR A 131 -1.41 8.10 10.13
N ARG A 132 -1.48 9.12 9.28
CA ARG A 132 -1.17 9.09 7.86
C ARG A 132 0.23 9.68 7.67
N ALA A 133 1.18 8.86 7.22
CA ALA A 133 2.56 9.30 7.07
C ALA A 133 3.14 8.95 5.71
N SER A 134 4.14 9.68 5.26
CA SER A 134 4.96 9.28 4.13
C SER A 134 6.44 9.54 4.36
N SER A 135 7.30 8.78 3.69
CA SER A 135 8.71 9.11 3.62
C SER A 135 8.94 10.32 2.73
N LYS A 136 9.99 11.08 2.98
CA LYS A 136 10.32 12.33 2.26
C LYS A 136 10.35 12.18 0.73
N MET A 137 10.80 11.04 0.21
CA MET A 137 10.93 10.77 -1.22
C MET A 137 9.73 10.00 -1.82
N THR A 138 8.62 9.95 -1.10
CA THR A 138 7.41 9.27 -1.58
C THR A 138 6.69 10.13 -2.60
N SER A 139 6.20 9.49 -3.67
CA SER A 139 5.27 10.07 -4.63
C SER A 139 3.85 9.62 -4.32
N ILE A 140 2.93 10.56 -4.28
CA ILE A 140 1.49 10.30 -4.07
C ILE A 140 0.75 10.79 -5.31
N MET A 141 -0.21 10.00 -5.80
CA MET A 141 -0.97 10.38 -7.00
C MET A 141 -2.45 10.06 -6.84
N VAL A 142 -3.27 10.98 -7.29
CA VAL A 142 -4.73 10.84 -7.37
C VAL A 142 -5.17 11.11 -8.80
N HIS A 143 -6.09 10.33 -9.30
CA HIS A 143 -6.71 10.49 -10.62
C HIS A 143 -8.16 9.97 -10.61
N GLU A 144 -8.92 10.28 -11.67
CA GLU A 144 -10.24 9.70 -11.92
C GLU A 144 -10.17 8.18 -12.16
N ILE A 145 -11.29 7.48 -11.97
CA ILE A 145 -11.33 6.03 -12.16
C ILE A 145 -11.07 5.68 -13.63
N SER A 146 -10.05 4.85 -13.87
CA SER A 146 -9.72 4.34 -15.19
C SER A 146 -10.19 2.91 -15.36
N THR A 147 -10.90 2.63 -16.45
CA THR A 147 -11.38 1.28 -16.77
C THR A 147 -11.43 1.04 -18.26
N ALA A 148 -11.39 -0.23 -18.66
CA ALA A 148 -11.74 -0.67 -20.01
C ALA A 148 -13.06 -1.43 -19.95
N ASN A 149 -14.04 -1.03 -20.78
CA ASN A 149 -15.37 -1.63 -20.78
C ASN A 149 -15.72 -2.14 -22.17
N GLN A 150 -16.24 -3.38 -22.24
CA GLN A 150 -16.66 -4.02 -23.49
C GLN A 150 -17.97 -4.78 -23.25
N GLY A 151 -18.92 -4.69 -24.17
CA GLY A 151 -20.19 -5.40 -24.07
C GLY A 151 -21.28 -4.77 -24.91
N LYS A 152 -22.54 -5.04 -24.56
CA LYS A 152 -23.71 -4.41 -25.19
C LYS A 152 -23.76 -2.93 -24.85
N ALA A 153 -24.33 -2.10 -25.72
CA ALA A 153 -24.44 -0.66 -25.50
C ALA A 153 -25.21 -0.29 -24.22
N SER A 154 -26.22 -1.11 -23.82
CA SER A 154 -26.94 -0.95 -22.56
C SER A 154 -26.04 -1.18 -21.36
N ASP A 155 -25.22 -2.22 -21.41
CA ASP A 155 -24.35 -2.62 -20.30
C ASP A 155 -23.21 -1.61 -20.13
N ILE A 156 -22.67 -1.10 -21.26
CA ILE A 156 -21.64 -0.05 -21.27
C ILE A 156 -22.18 1.23 -20.60
N ARG A 157 -23.43 1.64 -20.89
CA ARG A 157 -24.05 2.81 -20.25
C ARG A 157 -24.26 2.59 -18.75
N ALA A 158 -24.86 1.48 -18.37
CA ALA A 158 -25.09 1.16 -16.96
C ALA A 158 -23.78 1.11 -16.16
N ASN A 159 -22.72 0.58 -16.76
CA ASN A 159 -21.39 0.58 -16.15
C ASN A 159 -20.79 1.99 -16.04
N ALA A 160 -20.99 2.85 -17.04
CA ALA A 160 -20.53 4.23 -16.99
C ALA A 160 -21.19 5.01 -15.84
N ASP A 161 -22.53 4.90 -15.71
CA ASP A 161 -23.28 5.54 -14.62
C ASP A 161 -22.83 5.04 -13.24
N HIS A 162 -22.53 3.74 -13.13
CA HIS A 162 -22.01 3.15 -11.89
C HIS A 162 -20.61 3.66 -11.56
N LEU A 163 -19.71 3.73 -12.57
CA LEU A 163 -18.35 4.25 -12.38
C LEU A 163 -18.35 5.72 -11.98
N GLU A 164 -19.25 6.55 -12.55
CA GLU A 164 -19.40 7.94 -12.13
C GLU A 164 -19.80 8.04 -10.64
N SER A 165 -20.74 7.21 -10.20
CA SER A 165 -21.15 7.14 -8.79
C SER A 165 -20.00 6.69 -7.88
N LEU A 166 -19.19 5.74 -8.33
CA LEU A 166 -18.05 5.23 -7.61
C LEU A 166 -16.92 6.27 -7.52
N GLU A 167 -16.69 7.02 -8.60
CA GLU A 167 -15.74 8.12 -8.66
C GLU A 167 -16.13 9.23 -7.69
N ASP A 168 -17.41 9.64 -7.69
CA ASP A 168 -17.92 10.62 -6.75
C ASP A 168 -17.67 10.20 -5.31
N LEU A 169 -17.91 8.93 -4.96
CA LEU A 169 -17.61 8.39 -3.64
C LEU A 169 -16.12 8.53 -3.29
N THR A 170 -15.21 8.24 -4.24
CA THR A 170 -13.76 8.36 -3.97
C THR A 170 -13.35 9.80 -3.72
N PHE A 171 -13.89 10.76 -4.46
CA PHE A 171 -13.61 12.19 -4.24
C PHE A 171 -14.23 12.74 -2.96
N GLU A 172 -15.43 12.28 -2.58
CA GLU A 172 -16.03 12.59 -1.30
C GLU A 172 -15.17 12.09 -0.13
N LEU A 173 -14.62 10.89 -0.24
CA LEU A 173 -13.68 10.35 0.74
C LEU A 173 -12.40 11.20 0.83
N LEU A 174 -11.81 11.60 -0.29
CA LEU A 174 -10.65 12.48 -0.30
C LEU A 174 -10.98 13.85 0.33
N ALA A 175 -12.11 14.46 -0.01
CA ALA A 175 -12.54 15.74 0.56
C ALA A 175 -12.76 15.62 2.07
N LYS A 176 -13.41 14.56 2.54
CA LYS A 176 -13.64 14.30 3.96
C LYS A 176 -12.35 14.11 4.76
N HIS A 177 -11.33 13.52 4.15
CA HIS A 177 -10.08 13.14 4.80
C HIS A 177 -8.89 14.04 4.44
N SER A 178 -9.15 15.23 3.89
CA SER A 178 -8.13 16.24 3.56
C SER A 178 -8.59 17.64 3.95
N LYS A 179 -7.78 18.66 3.64
CA LYS A 179 -8.14 20.08 3.81
C LYS A 179 -8.81 20.67 2.57
N MET A 180 -8.90 19.89 1.50
CA MET A 180 -9.40 20.33 0.21
C MET A 180 -10.84 19.86 0.02
N ASP A 181 -11.65 20.70 -0.66
CA ASP A 181 -13.04 20.37 -0.93
C ASP A 181 -13.22 19.40 -2.11
N LEU A 182 -14.46 18.98 -2.33
CA LEU A 182 -14.85 18.07 -3.39
C LEU A 182 -14.53 18.62 -4.79
N ASP A 183 -14.80 19.92 -5.01
CA ASP A 183 -14.57 20.56 -6.31
C ASP A 183 -13.09 20.64 -6.66
N PHE A 184 -12.24 20.83 -5.64
CA PHE A 184 -10.78 20.73 -5.83
C PHE A 184 -10.39 19.35 -6.33
N TRP A 185 -10.83 18.25 -5.67
CA TRP A 185 -10.47 16.90 -6.07
C TRP A 185 -11.01 16.52 -7.43
N ARG A 186 -12.27 16.82 -7.74
CA ARG A 186 -12.85 16.61 -9.06
C ARG A 186 -12.09 17.32 -10.18
N LYS A 187 -11.59 18.53 -9.89
CA LYS A 187 -10.82 19.32 -10.86
C LYS A 187 -9.41 18.78 -11.07
N GLN A 188 -8.70 18.46 -9.98
CA GLN A 188 -7.31 18.02 -10.05
C GLN A 188 -7.18 16.60 -10.61
N ALA A 189 -8.07 15.71 -10.22
CA ALA A 189 -8.01 14.30 -10.58
C ALA A 189 -8.38 13.98 -12.03
N ARG A 190 -8.87 14.94 -12.81
CA ARG A 190 -9.10 14.78 -14.27
C ARG A 190 -7.86 14.39 -15.06
N LYS A 191 -6.70 14.50 -14.45
CA LYS A 191 -5.40 14.04 -14.94
C LYS A 191 -4.66 13.46 -13.75
N ASP A 192 -3.63 12.67 -14.02
CA ASP A 192 -2.76 12.18 -12.98
C ASP A 192 -2.19 13.35 -12.16
N PHE A 193 -2.70 13.52 -10.96
CA PHE A 193 -2.29 14.59 -10.06
C PHE A 193 -1.24 14.08 -9.08
N TYR A 194 0.02 14.25 -9.47
CA TYR A 194 1.17 13.84 -8.67
C TYR A 194 1.49 14.86 -7.59
N MET A 195 1.74 14.38 -6.39
CA MET A 195 2.10 15.17 -5.22
C MET A 195 3.38 14.63 -4.58
N THR A 196 4.24 15.56 -4.14
CA THR A 196 5.30 15.25 -3.18
C THR A 196 4.71 15.04 -1.79
N SER A 197 5.48 14.46 -0.88
CA SER A 197 5.08 14.35 0.54
C SER A 197 4.76 15.74 1.15
N ALA A 198 5.51 16.78 0.77
CA ALA A 198 5.26 18.16 1.23
C ALA A 198 3.90 18.68 0.76
N THR A 199 3.58 18.49 -0.52
CA THR A 199 2.27 18.88 -1.09
C THR A 199 1.12 18.08 -0.46
N ALA A 200 1.30 16.78 -0.25
CA ALA A 200 0.29 15.94 0.40
C ALA A 200 0.04 16.34 1.86
N LEU A 201 1.07 16.77 2.58
CA LEU A 201 0.96 17.33 3.94
C LEU A 201 0.22 18.67 3.93
N GLU A 202 0.54 19.56 2.98
CA GLU A 202 -0.14 20.85 2.81
C GLU A 202 -1.64 20.66 2.58
N TYR A 203 -2.00 19.74 1.68
CA TYR A 203 -3.41 19.43 1.37
C TYR A 203 -4.09 18.55 2.44
N GLY A 204 -3.35 18.08 3.42
CA GLY A 204 -3.90 17.30 4.53
C GLY A 204 -4.25 15.85 4.17
N LEU A 205 -3.68 15.31 3.07
CA LEU A 205 -3.78 13.88 2.76
C LEU A 205 -2.94 13.03 3.70
N ILE A 206 -1.87 13.60 4.25
CA ILE A 206 -1.04 13.00 5.30
C ILE A 206 -0.89 13.96 6.48
N ASP A 207 -0.52 13.40 7.64
CA ASP A 207 -0.36 14.14 8.89
C ASP A 207 1.11 14.48 9.18
N THR A 208 2.05 13.68 8.64
CA THR A 208 3.48 13.85 8.92
C THR A 208 4.37 13.26 7.82
N ILE A 209 5.60 13.79 7.73
CA ILE A 209 6.69 13.29 6.88
C ILE A 209 7.75 12.71 7.81
N LEU A 210 8.21 11.46 7.50
CA LEU A 210 9.21 10.73 8.27
C LEU A 210 10.62 11.01 7.76
#